data_307a670396200c7a1068269b03349f94
#
_entry.id   307a670396200c7a1068269b03349f94
#
_cell.length_a   1.000
_cell.length_b   1.000
_cell.length_c   1.000
_cell.angle_alpha   90.00
_cell.angle_beta   90.00
_cell.angle_gamma   90.00
#
_symmetry.space_group_name_H-M   'P 1'
#
loop_
_entity.id
_entity.type
_entity.pdbx_description
1 polymer ?
#
loop_
_entity_poly.entity_id
_entity_poly.type
_entity_poly.pdbx_seq_one_letter_code
_entity_poly.pdbx_strand_id
1 'polypeptide(L)'
;MLKASLAGLIVFCLSSLVVAKDVAPKSNPLALMRADHIMISTDDYRATVDWYNSVLGFEVVREWDIDGYPDVDVGYISANGFMIEVVGTKQAFQDEVVAPDVFTAMSDRGYVHMAFSSADVDAVAAELVRRGVELELAPTNFDAAGVRLLFIRDNNGNLIEIVTPLSAYK
;
A
#
# COMPACT_ATOMS: atom_id res chain seq x y z
N MET A 1 -87.97 20.68 -7.74
CA MET A 1 -87.14 19.71 -7.02
C MET A 1 -86.55 18.77 -8.05
N LEU A 2 -85.32 19.06 -8.47
CA LEU A 2 -84.58 18.23 -9.44
C LEU A 2 -83.43 17.51 -8.70
N LYS A 3 -83.46 16.20 -8.67
CA LYS A 3 -82.37 15.38 -8.11
C LYS A 3 -81.40 15.08 -9.25
N ALA A 4 -80.20 15.63 -9.11
CA ALA A 4 -79.13 15.28 -10.00
C ALA A 4 -78.40 14.02 -9.48
N SER A 5 -78.32 13.02 -10.34
CA SER A 5 -77.60 11.77 -10.09
C SER A 5 -76.16 11.94 -10.55
N LEU A 6 -75.21 11.76 -9.65
CA LEU A 6 -73.77 11.82 -9.93
C LEU A 6 -73.32 10.39 -10.24
N ALA A 7 -73.08 10.11 -11.50
CA ALA A 7 -72.45 8.84 -11.92
C ALA A 7 -70.95 8.98 -11.76
N GLY A 8 -70.39 8.25 -10.79
CA GLY A 8 -68.97 8.21 -10.56
C GLY A 8 -68.27 7.32 -11.60
N LEU A 9 -67.35 7.89 -12.38
CA LEU A 9 -66.49 7.22 -13.31
C LEU A 9 -65.28 6.64 -12.54
N ILE A 10 -65.28 5.33 -12.31
CA ILE A 10 -64.12 4.64 -11.73
C ILE A 10 -63.12 4.38 -12.85
N VAL A 11 -62.05 5.16 -12.87
CA VAL A 11 -60.92 4.92 -13.76
C VAL A 11 -60.02 3.86 -13.11
N PHE A 12 -60.05 2.65 -13.67
CA PHE A 12 -59.09 1.60 -13.33
C PHE A 12 -57.72 1.96 -13.93
N CYS A 13 -56.82 2.45 -13.09
CA CYS A 13 -55.42 2.59 -13.45
C CYS A 13 -54.74 1.21 -13.41
N LEU A 14 -54.61 0.56 -14.56
CA LEU A 14 -53.77 -0.64 -14.72
C LEU A 14 -52.28 -0.18 -14.61
N SER A 15 -51.75 -0.21 -13.41
CA SER A 15 -50.33 -0.11 -13.21
C SER A 15 -49.67 -1.40 -13.70
N SER A 16 -49.09 -1.35 -14.90
CA SER A 16 -48.18 -2.38 -15.41
C SER A 16 -46.98 -2.46 -14.47
N LEU A 17 -46.96 -3.48 -13.63
CA LEU A 17 -45.70 -3.85 -12.93
C LEU A 17 -44.67 -4.24 -14.00
N VAL A 18 -43.78 -3.33 -14.31
CA VAL A 18 -42.56 -3.65 -15.01
C VAL A 18 -41.71 -4.45 -13.99
N VAL A 19 -41.79 -5.79 -14.09
CA VAL A 19 -40.84 -6.67 -13.42
C VAL A 19 -39.48 -6.37 -14.03
N ALA A 20 -38.68 -5.56 -13.33
CA ALA A 20 -37.29 -5.42 -13.67
C ALA A 20 -36.69 -6.84 -13.62
N LYS A 21 -36.28 -7.37 -14.77
CA LYS A 21 -35.46 -8.57 -14.80
C LYS A 21 -34.25 -8.27 -13.91
N ASP A 22 -34.11 -9.01 -12.82
CA ASP A 22 -32.89 -9.09 -12.04
C ASP A 22 -31.78 -9.56 -13.01
N VAL A 23 -31.10 -8.61 -13.63
CA VAL A 23 -29.80 -8.84 -14.26
C VAL A 23 -28.87 -9.07 -13.08
N ALA A 24 -28.52 -10.34 -12.83
CA ALA A 24 -27.50 -10.67 -11.85
C ALA A 24 -26.32 -9.69 -12.05
N PRO A 25 -25.86 -8.99 -11.01
CA PRO A 25 -24.80 -8.02 -11.15
C PRO A 25 -23.64 -8.72 -11.84
N LYS A 26 -23.23 -8.23 -13.03
CA LYS A 26 -22.02 -8.70 -13.69
C LYS A 26 -20.93 -8.60 -12.62
N SER A 27 -20.30 -9.73 -12.29
CA SER A 27 -19.23 -9.75 -11.29
C SER A 27 -18.23 -8.63 -11.63
N ASN A 28 -18.10 -7.65 -10.74
CA ASN A 28 -17.17 -6.54 -10.96
C ASN A 28 -15.74 -7.11 -10.95
N PRO A 29 -15.02 -7.18 -12.07
CA PRO A 29 -13.68 -7.77 -12.09
C PRO A 29 -12.70 -7.01 -11.18
N LEU A 30 -12.95 -5.73 -10.90
CA LEU A 30 -12.13 -4.94 -9.99
C LEU A 30 -12.22 -5.42 -8.53
N ALA A 31 -13.35 -6.05 -8.15
CA ALA A 31 -13.51 -6.61 -6.81
C ALA A 31 -12.63 -7.85 -6.56
N LEU A 32 -12.04 -8.42 -7.61
CA LEU A 32 -11.14 -9.57 -7.53
C LEU A 32 -9.66 -9.16 -7.56
N MET A 33 -9.37 -7.86 -7.76
CA MET A 33 -8.00 -7.36 -7.74
C MET A 33 -7.40 -7.49 -6.34
N ARG A 34 -6.14 -7.83 -6.29
CA ARG A 34 -5.33 -7.88 -5.07
C ARG A 34 -4.07 -7.05 -5.28
N ALA A 35 -3.52 -6.50 -4.21
CA ALA A 35 -2.18 -5.94 -4.28
C ALA A 35 -1.20 -7.04 -4.71
N ASP A 36 -0.28 -6.71 -5.62
CA ASP A 36 0.73 -7.63 -6.13
C ASP A 36 2.10 -7.23 -5.61
N HIS A 37 2.64 -6.13 -6.09
CA HIS A 37 3.93 -5.58 -5.67
C HIS A 37 3.91 -4.05 -5.63
N ILE A 38 4.96 -3.48 -5.05
CA ILE A 38 5.39 -2.10 -5.26
C ILE A 38 6.70 -2.12 -6.03
N MET A 39 7.01 -1.03 -6.76
CA MET A 39 8.28 -0.89 -7.46
C MET A 39 9.17 0.15 -6.77
N ILE A 40 10.46 -0.18 -6.66
CA ILE A 40 11.54 0.72 -6.26
C ILE A 40 12.46 0.91 -7.46
N SER A 41 12.69 2.16 -7.84
CA SER A 41 13.74 2.52 -8.79
C SER A 41 15.01 2.91 -8.04
N THR A 42 16.17 2.44 -8.50
CA THR A 42 17.46 2.67 -7.87
C THR A 42 18.57 2.82 -8.91
N ASP A 43 19.63 3.51 -8.58
CA ASP A 43 20.84 3.60 -9.40
C ASP A 43 21.82 2.44 -9.12
N ASP A 44 21.57 1.67 -8.03
CA ASP A 44 22.35 0.50 -7.65
C ASP A 44 21.44 -0.67 -7.23
N TYR A 45 21.10 -1.51 -8.22
CA TYR A 45 20.25 -2.68 -8.04
C TYR A 45 20.79 -3.63 -6.95
N ARG A 46 22.09 -3.97 -7.01
CA ARG A 46 22.68 -4.93 -6.07
C ARG A 46 22.72 -4.39 -4.66
N ALA A 47 23.13 -3.15 -4.47
CA ALA A 47 23.11 -2.54 -3.14
C ALA A 47 21.69 -2.52 -2.54
N THR A 48 20.66 -2.27 -3.37
CA THR A 48 19.27 -2.28 -2.90
C THR A 48 18.81 -3.68 -2.51
N VAL A 49 19.04 -4.68 -3.36
CA VAL A 49 18.70 -6.07 -3.06
C VAL A 49 19.41 -6.57 -1.81
N ASP A 50 20.71 -6.29 -1.68
CA ASP A 50 21.53 -6.69 -0.53
C ASP A 50 21.07 -6.02 0.77
N TRP A 51 20.64 -4.76 0.69
CA TRP A 51 20.10 -4.04 1.85
C TRP A 51 18.78 -4.69 2.31
N TYR A 52 17.83 -4.90 1.41
CA TYR A 52 16.55 -5.52 1.75
C TYR A 52 16.71 -6.96 2.27
N ASN A 53 17.67 -7.70 1.73
CA ASN A 53 18.00 -9.04 2.23
C ASN A 53 18.59 -9.01 3.63
N SER A 54 19.65 -8.23 3.85
CA SER A 54 20.39 -8.20 5.10
C SER A 54 19.62 -7.52 6.24
N VAL A 55 18.82 -6.48 5.94
CA VAL A 55 18.10 -5.69 6.94
C VAL A 55 16.71 -6.27 7.22
N LEU A 56 15.94 -6.56 6.18
CA LEU A 56 14.52 -6.94 6.31
C LEU A 56 14.23 -8.41 5.96
N GLY A 57 15.26 -9.17 5.49
CA GLY A 57 15.12 -10.60 5.20
C GLY A 57 14.36 -10.89 3.90
N PHE A 58 14.35 -9.96 2.94
CA PHE A 58 13.81 -10.22 1.62
C PHE A 58 14.75 -11.11 0.83
N GLU A 59 14.18 -12.05 0.09
CA GLU A 59 14.92 -12.96 -0.79
C GLU A 59 14.57 -12.68 -2.25
N VAL A 60 15.56 -12.84 -3.15
CA VAL A 60 15.33 -12.74 -4.59
C VAL A 60 14.44 -13.90 -5.03
N VAL A 61 13.30 -13.55 -5.65
CA VAL A 61 12.36 -14.54 -6.20
C VAL A 61 12.65 -14.79 -7.67
N ARG A 62 12.98 -13.75 -8.41
CA ARG A 62 13.21 -13.81 -9.85
C ARG A 62 13.94 -12.55 -10.32
N GLU A 63 14.87 -12.75 -11.25
CA GLU A 63 15.51 -11.68 -12.03
C GLU A 63 15.27 -11.96 -13.51
N TRP A 64 15.25 -10.92 -14.35
CA TRP A 64 15.08 -11.05 -15.80
C TRP A 64 15.66 -9.87 -16.55
N ASP A 65 15.98 -10.06 -17.82
CA ASP A 65 16.40 -9.00 -18.73
C ASP A 65 15.20 -8.36 -19.43
N ILE A 66 15.31 -7.07 -19.76
CA ILE A 66 14.31 -6.37 -20.57
C ILE A 66 14.88 -6.15 -21.98
N ASP A 67 14.21 -6.71 -22.99
CA ASP A 67 14.60 -6.55 -24.39
C ASP A 67 14.73 -5.07 -24.78
N GLY A 68 15.89 -4.72 -25.31
CA GLY A 68 16.20 -3.33 -25.71
C GLY A 68 16.74 -2.43 -24.58
N TYR A 69 16.87 -2.95 -23.34
CA TYR A 69 17.38 -2.22 -22.18
C TYR A 69 18.49 -2.99 -21.46
N PRO A 70 19.66 -3.18 -22.09
CA PRO A 70 20.73 -4.04 -21.54
C PRO A 70 21.39 -3.46 -20.26
N ASP A 71 21.17 -2.18 -19.97
CA ASP A 71 21.74 -1.50 -18.80
C ASP A 71 20.72 -1.35 -17.65
N VAL A 72 19.61 -2.11 -17.71
CA VAL A 72 18.58 -2.11 -16.67
C VAL A 72 18.54 -3.49 -16.01
N ASP A 73 18.82 -3.53 -14.72
CA ASP A 73 18.64 -4.71 -13.88
C ASP A 73 17.22 -4.73 -13.32
N VAL A 74 16.54 -5.88 -13.37
CA VAL A 74 15.19 -6.01 -12.83
C VAL A 74 15.03 -7.31 -12.06
N GLY A 75 14.35 -7.25 -10.93
CA GLY A 75 14.02 -8.45 -10.17
C GLY A 75 12.91 -8.25 -9.16
N TYR A 76 12.30 -9.35 -8.78
CA TYR A 76 11.41 -9.43 -7.63
C TYR A 76 12.15 -9.93 -6.40
N ILE A 77 11.97 -9.23 -5.30
CA ILE A 77 12.34 -9.68 -3.95
C ILE A 77 11.07 -9.84 -3.10
N SER A 78 11.05 -10.79 -2.18
CA SER A 78 9.87 -11.05 -1.36
C SER A 78 10.23 -11.45 0.06
N ALA A 79 9.40 -11.00 1.01
CA ALA A 79 9.38 -11.45 2.40
C ALA A 79 7.93 -11.55 2.90
N ASN A 80 7.59 -12.66 3.58
CA ASN A 80 6.29 -12.87 4.22
C ASN A 80 5.06 -12.61 3.31
N GLY A 81 5.19 -12.88 2.01
CA GLY A 81 4.12 -12.70 1.03
C GLY A 81 3.97 -11.26 0.51
N PHE A 82 4.83 -10.34 0.92
CA PHE A 82 4.94 -9.02 0.32
C PHE A 82 6.04 -9.01 -0.73
N MET A 83 5.78 -8.41 -1.89
CA MET A 83 6.70 -8.41 -3.02
C MET A 83 7.09 -6.99 -3.41
N ILE A 84 8.36 -6.82 -3.73
CA ILE A 84 8.92 -5.57 -4.26
C ILE A 84 9.57 -5.89 -5.60
N GLU A 85 9.23 -5.11 -6.63
CA GLU A 85 9.99 -5.04 -7.87
C GLU A 85 11.11 -4.03 -7.71
N VAL A 86 12.35 -4.45 -7.90
CA VAL A 86 13.50 -3.56 -7.90
C VAL A 86 13.94 -3.35 -9.34
N VAL A 87 14.03 -2.09 -9.77
CA VAL A 87 14.49 -1.69 -11.10
C VAL A 87 15.72 -0.82 -10.94
N GLY A 88 16.86 -1.36 -11.33
CA GLY A 88 18.16 -0.67 -11.31
C GLY A 88 18.46 -0.02 -12.65
N THR A 89 18.69 1.28 -12.66
CA THR A 89 19.11 2.02 -13.86
C THR A 89 19.96 3.22 -13.49
N LYS A 90 21.02 3.46 -14.24
CA LYS A 90 21.87 4.64 -14.05
C LYS A 90 21.18 5.98 -14.32
N GLN A 91 19.98 5.95 -14.87
CA GLN A 91 19.11 7.13 -15.05
C GLN A 91 18.15 7.33 -13.87
N ALA A 92 18.13 6.45 -12.88
CA ALA A 92 17.37 6.70 -11.65
C ALA A 92 17.88 7.98 -10.99
N PHE A 93 16.97 8.83 -10.59
CA PHE A 93 17.28 10.06 -9.89
C PHE A 93 16.41 10.17 -8.65
N GLN A 94 16.94 10.80 -7.64
CA GLN A 94 16.20 11.18 -6.46
C GLN A 94 16.04 12.70 -6.46
N ASP A 95 14.91 13.20 -6.01
CA ASP A 95 14.73 14.63 -5.80
C ASP A 95 15.81 15.16 -4.86
N GLU A 96 16.36 16.35 -5.16
CA GLU A 96 17.48 16.93 -4.43
C GLU A 96 17.17 17.18 -2.93
N VAL A 97 15.89 17.23 -2.59
CA VAL A 97 15.41 17.52 -1.22
C VAL A 97 14.70 16.32 -0.66
N VAL A 98 15.42 15.50 0.10
CA VAL A 98 14.82 14.51 0.97
C VAL A 98 14.22 15.24 2.16
N ALA A 99 12.94 14.98 2.47
CA ALA A 99 12.29 15.58 3.63
C ALA A 99 13.11 15.29 4.91
N PRO A 100 13.39 16.30 5.75
CA PRO A 100 14.29 16.17 6.89
C PRO A 100 13.74 15.27 8.01
N ASP A 101 12.47 14.99 8.00
CA ASP A 101 11.77 14.14 8.96
C ASP A 101 10.47 13.58 8.40
N VAL A 102 9.91 12.56 9.09
CA VAL A 102 8.69 11.86 8.70
C VAL A 102 7.49 12.79 8.53
N PHE A 103 7.32 13.77 9.42
CA PHE A 103 6.15 14.66 9.38
C PHE A 103 6.22 15.64 8.21
N THR A 104 7.41 16.09 7.86
CA THR A 104 7.64 16.91 6.66
C THR A 104 7.34 16.09 5.40
N ALA A 105 7.78 14.83 5.34
CA ALA A 105 7.51 13.93 4.23
C ALA A 105 6.01 13.70 4.00
N MET A 106 5.19 13.71 5.04
CA MET A 106 3.72 13.58 4.93
C MET A 106 3.05 14.75 4.18
N SER A 107 3.76 15.86 3.93
CA SER A 107 3.25 16.99 3.16
C SER A 107 3.39 16.79 1.65
N ASP A 108 4.18 15.82 1.22
CA ASP A 108 4.39 15.50 -0.18
C ASP A 108 3.19 14.70 -0.73
N ARG A 109 2.87 14.94 -2.01
CA ARG A 109 1.81 14.19 -2.69
C ARG A 109 2.38 12.90 -3.24
N GLY A 110 1.64 11.80 -3.08
CA GLY A 110 1.99 10.50 -3.67
C GLY A 110 2.13 9.41 -2.63
N TYR A 111 2.95 8.41 -2.94
CA TYR A 111 3.27 7.32 -2.02
C TYR A 111 4.42 7.76 -1.11
N VAL A 112 4.10 8.04 0.15
CA VAL A 112 5.08 8.56 1.12
C VAL A 112 5.89 7.46 1.77
N HIS A 113 5.26 6.34 2.11
CA HIS A 113 5.92 5.19 2.73
C HIS A 113 5.22 3.87 2.41
N MET A 114 5.93 2.77 2.56
CA MET A 114 5.36 1.44 2.72
C MET A 114 5.32 1.08 4.21
N ALA A 115 4.42 0.17 4.59
CA ALA A 115 4.28 -0.22 6.00
C ALA A 115 4.29 -1.74 6.16
N PHE A 116 4.96 -2.21 7.22
CA PHE A 116 4.97 -3.61 7.65
C PHE A 116 4.38 -3.74 9.06
N SER A 117 3.52 -4.75 9.25
CA SER A 117 3.04 -5.07 10.59
C SER A 117 4.03 -5.97 11.34
N SER A 118 4.16 -5.73 12.64
CA SER A 118 4.96 -6.53 13.55
C SER A 118 4.12 -6.94 14.77
N ALA A 119 4.51 -8.02 15.42
CA ALA A 119 3.94 -8.39 16.71
C ALA A 119 4.50 -7.53 17.87
N ASP A 120 5.72 -7.00 17.71
CA ASP A 120 6.42 -6.19 18.71
C ASP A 120 7.38 -5.23 18.01
N VAL A 121 6.99 -3.95 17.91
CA VAL A 121 7.79 -2.92 17.26
C VAL A 121 9.04 -2.54 18.06
N ASP A 122 9.02 -2.70 19.39
CA ASP A 122 10.19 -2.41 20.23
C ASP A 122 11.29 -3.46 20.01
N ALA A 123 10.92 -4.74 19.91
CA ALA A 123 11.85 -5.79 19.55
C ALA A 123 12.43 -5.60 18.14
N VAL A 124 11.62 -5.17 17.19
CA VAL A 124 12.08 -4.83 15.83
C VAL A 124 13.05 -3.66 15.87
N ALA A 125 12.75 -2.59 16.62
CA ALA A 125 13.64 -1.45 16.78
C ALA A 125 15.02 -1.86 17.31
N ALA A 126 15.06 -2.69 18.35
CA ALA A 126 16.29 -3.20 18.93
C ALA A 126 17.13 -3.99 17.90
N GLU A 127 16.48 -4.82 17.10
CA GLU A 127 17.14 -5.62 16.06
C GLU A 127 17.65 -4.73 14.90
N LEU A 128 16.88 -3.73 14.47
CA LEU A 128 17.30 -2.78 13.45
C LEU A 128 18.54 -2.00 13.88
N VAL A 129 18.56 -1.48 15.10
CA VAL A 129 19.73 -0.81 15.68
C VAL A 129 20.93 -1.76 15.75
N ARG A 130 20.73 -3.04 16.14
CA ARG A 130 21.78 -4.05 16.15
C ARG A 130 22.36 -4.31 14.74
N ARG A 131 21.54 -4.18 13.69
CA ARG A 131 21.97 -4.26 12.27
C ARG A 131 22.56 -2.96 11.74
N GLY A 132 22.66 -1.91 12.56
CA GLY A 132 23.25 -0.62 12.19
C GLY A 132 22.28 0.28 11.42
N VAL A 133 20.96 0.01 11.48
CA VAL A 133 19.94 0.85 10.84
C VAL A 133 19.58 1.98 11.79
N GLU A 134 19.61 3.21 11.27
CA GLU A 134 19.15 4.40 11.99
C GLU A 134 17.63 4.46 12.02
N LEU A 135 17.06 4.83 13.17
CA LEU A 135 15.61 5.02 13.29
C LEU A 135 15.29 6.48 12.99
N GLU A 136 14.55 6.71 11.92
CA GLU A 136 14.02 8.02 11.53
C GLU A 136 12.99 8.53 12.57
N LEU A 137 12.19 7.63 13.09
CA LEU A 137 11.32 7.83 14.25
C LEU A 137 11.42 6.60 15.16
N ALA A 138 11.86 6.80 16.40
CA ALA A 138 11.90 5.73 17.41
C ALA A 138 10.46 5.26 17.76
N PRO A 139 10.31 4.03 18.31
CA PRO A 139 9.01 3.50 18.68
C PRO A 139 8.15 4.47 19.48
N THR A 140 7.05 4.92 18.89
CA THR A 140 6.17 5.97 19.41
C THR A 140 4.71 5.52 19.37
N ASN A 141 3.94 5.82 20.42
CA ASN A 141 2.51 5.55 20.44
C ASN A 141 1.74 6.63 19.68
N PHE A 142 0.83 6.18 18.83
CA PHE A 142 -0.19 7.00 18.19
C PHE A 142 -1.55 6.52 18.66
N ASP A 143 -1.96 7.01 19.84
CA ASP A 143 -3.17 6.56 20.54
C ASP A 143 -4.44 6.73 19.71
N ALA A 144 -4.54 7.82 18.95
CA ALA A 144 -5.67 8.09 18.07
C ALA A 144 -5.84 7.03 16.96
N ALA A 145 -4.73 6.43 16.51
CA ALA A 145 -4.72 5.36 15.52
C ALA A 145 -4.72 3.96 16.19
N GLY A 146 -4.50 3.89 17.51
CA GLY A 146 -4.44 2.65 18.25
C GLY A 146 -3.20 1.80 17.95
N VAL A 147 -2.09 2.43 17.57
CA VAL A 147 -0.87 1.76 17.16
C VAL A 147 0.37 2.32 17.85
N ARG A 148 1.40 1.50 17.96
CA ARG A 148 2.78 1.87 18.22
C ARG A 148 3.58 1.60 16.97
N LEU A 149 4.39 2.55 16.53
CA LEU A 149 5.12 2.47 15.28
C LEU A 149 6.51 3.10 15.36
N LEU A 150 7.35 2.75 14.40
CA LEU A 150 8.64 3.38 14.12
C LEU A 150 8.76 3.65 12.61
N PHE A 151 9.72 4.50 12.25
CA PHE A 151 10.13 4.69 10.86
C PHE A 151 11.63 4.49 10.69
N ILE A 152 11.99 3.92 9.53
CA ILE A 152 13.37 3.86 9.02
C ILE A 152 13.39 4.36 7.57
N ARG A 153 14.60 4.56 7.03
CA ARG A 153 14.79 4.69 5.58
C ARG A 153 15.56 3.50 5.04
N ASP A 154 15.22 3.11 3.80
CA ASP A 154 16.06 2.18 3.06
C ASP A 154 17.32 2.89 2.51
N ASN A 155 18.17 2.15 1.80
CA ASN A 155 19.40 2.69 1.20
C ASN A 155 19.13 3.68 0.04
N ASN A 156 17.90 3.81 -0.42
CA ASN A 156 17.48 4.80 -1.42
C ASN A 156 16.74 6.00 -0.79
N GLY A 157 16.63 6.05 0.54
CA GLY A 157 15.94 7.13 1.27
C GLY A 157 14.42 6.96 1.36
N ASN A 158 13.84 5.85 0.88
CA ASN A 158 12.42 5.59 1.00
C ASN A 158 12.02 5.33 2.45
N LEU A 159 10.92 5.95 2.89
CA LEU A 159 10.38 5.72 4.23
C LEU A 159 9.70 4.35 4.33
N ILE A 160 10.00 3.66 5.42
CA ILE A 160 9.40 2.38 5.80
C ILE A 160 8.86 2.52 7.22
N GLU A 161 7.55 2.32 7.37
CA GLU A 161 6.87 2.23 8.66
C GLU A 161 6.87 0.78 9.16
N ILE A 162 7.09 0.60 10.47
CA ILE A 162 6.83 -0.68 11.13
C ILE A 162 5.85 -0.44 12.26
N VAL A 163 4.75 -1.17 12.26
CA VAL A 163 3.61 -0.88 13.12
C VAL A 163 3.14 -2.12 13.90
N THR A 164 2.78 -1.91 15.17
CA THR A 164 2.16 -2.90 16.04
C THR A 164 0.90 -2.31 16.67
N PRO A 165 -0.26 -3.00 16.67
CA PRO A 165 -1.44 -2.55 17.39
C PRO A 165 -1.16 -2.41 18.88
N LEU A 166 -1.61 -1.31 19.53
CA LEU A 166 -1.44 -1.11 20.99
C LEU A 166 -2.10 -2.21 21.83
N SER A 167 -3.07 -2.94 21.26
CA SER A 167 -3.68 -4.09 21.91
C SER A 167 -2.72 -5.27 22.13
N ALA A 168 -1.61 -5.32 21.40
CA ALA A 168 -0.58 -6.35 21.57
C ALA A 168 0.25 -6.16 22.84
N TYR A 169 0.21 -4.96 23.46
CA TYR A 169 0.97 -4.60 24.67
C TYR A 169 0.12 -4.62 25.95
N LYS A 170 -1.08 -5.18 25.90
CA LYS A 170 -2.01 -5.26 27.05
C LYS A 170 -1.98 -6.60 27.74
#